data_495ca6e2b0e338d418471dd7e7b3857a
#
_entry.id   495ca6e2b0e338d418471dd7e7b3857a
#
_cell.length_a   1.000
_cell.length_b   1.000
_cell.length_c   1.000
_cell.angle_alpha   90.00
_cell.angle_beta   90.00
_cell.angle_gamma   90.00
#
_symmetry.space_group_name_H-M   'P 1'
#
loop_
_entity.id
_entity.type
_entity.pdbx_description
1 polymer ?
#
loop_
_entity_poly.entity_id
_entity_poly.type
_entity_poly.pdbx_seq_one_letter_code
_entity_poly.pdbx_strand_id
1 'polypeptide(L)'
;MAPALVGLMTRTSAISLLFASFVLACSSPKDGNNPGSGLDPSGNGGGGSGGAGVAQAGTGNAPVSSAGSGSGLNVGENSTPDAGDVMNECARQTFQLSRQPAEILLLLDRSGSMKEKPSGSSGSDSKWNLVVPAVNEVVTATNASISWGLKAFPEGEGEECIAASVTSAVPVMIAADNAAAVTAQVMALTPEGNGTPTGAAVDAAVNYLKSLTDPNPKFILLATDGEPSCGSTSGGSTNARTYAVQAVADAASAGIKTVVVGVATTKSSATQALNDMAIAGQMPQAGADPSAPKYYLASTKDELVRALTEITGQVSNCVFNLSSKPPDPSNIAVEVDGKRAPQDTTHKSGWDYIGSDYSQVEVFGDWCGSIKAATANSVNFVLGCPGEVIQ
;
A
#
# COMPACT_ATOMS: atom_id res chain seq x y z
N MET A 1 9.76 66.43 34.94
CA MET A 1 8.88 67.07 33.97
C MET A 1 8.08 65.96 33.30
N ALA A 2 6.88 65.76 33.76
CA ALA A 2 5.81 65.00 33.11
C ALA A 2 4.81 66.04 32.57
N PRO A 3 3.72 65.69 31.86
CA PRO A 3 3.26 64.54 31.11
C PRO A 3 2.62 64.92 29.76
N ALA A 4 2.19 63.95 28.99
CA ALA A 4 0.98 64.11 28.15
C ALA A 4 0.29 62.77 27.89
N LEU A 5 -0.89 62.62 28.43
CA LEU A 5 -1.99 61.74 28.06
C LEU A 5 -2.57 62.19 26.69
N VAL A 6 -3.20 61.28 25.94
CA VAL A 6 -4.38 61.36 25.08
C VAL A 6 -4.30 60.14 24.15
N GLY A 7 -5.27 59.28 23.91
CA GLY A 7 -6.68 59.26 24.17
C GLY A 7 -7.25 58.00 23.52
N LEU A 8 -8.16 57.44 24.22
CA LEU A 8 -8.99 56.25 23.95
C LEU A 8 -9.98 56.58 22.83
N MET A 9 -10.05 55.74 21.78
CA MET A 9 -11.26 55.69 20.91
C MET A 9 -11.63 54.25 20.60
N THR A 10 -12.59 53.74 21.33
CA THR A 10 -13.39 52.58 21.04
C THR A 10 -14.32 52.85 19.84
N ARG A 11 -14.31 51.98 18.85
CA ARG A 11 -15.42 51.85 17.92
C ARG A 11 -15.95 50.42 17.92
N THR A 12 -17.04 50.25 18.61
CA THR A 12 -17.95 49.13 18.52
C THR A 12 -18.76 49.28 17.23
N SER A 13 -18.66 48.31 16.34
CA SER A 13 -19.61 48.13 15.25
C SER A 13 -20.32 46.79 15.45
N ALA A 14 -21.58 46.90 15.84
CA ALA A 14 -22.53 45.81 15.87
C ALA A 14 -22.98 45.51 14.44
N ILE A 15 -22.77 44.27 13.99
CA ILE A 15 -23.41 43.74 12.80
C ILE A 15 -24.44 42.72 13.23
N SER A 16 -25.71 43.08 13.02
CA SER A 16 -26.87 42.23 13.21
C SER A 16 -26.87 41.07 12.21
N LEU A 17 -26.88 39.83 12.70
CA LEU A 17 -27.20 38.67 11.92
C LEU A 17 -28.73 38.49 11.85
N LEU A 18 -29.26 38.54 10.63
CA LEU A 18 -30.59 38.04 10.31
C LEU A 18 -30.51 36.52 10.12
N PHE A 19 -31.16 35.77 11.02
CA PHE A 19 -31.46 34.38 10.83
C PHE A 19 -32.70 34.24 9.92
N ALA A 20 -32.53 33.66 8.74
CA ALA A 20 -33.62 33.14 7.94
C ALA A 20 -33.71 31.63 8.15
N SER A 21 -34.68 31.21 8.94
CA SER A 21 -35.02 29.81 9.11
C SER A 21 -35.84 29.32 7.90
N PHE A 22 -35.32 28.45 7.11
CA PHE A 22 -36.11 27.68 6.11
C PHE A 22 -36.46 26.34 6.72
N VAL A 23 -37.71 26.18 7.08
CA VAL A 23 -38.31 24.89 7.43
C VAL A 23 -38.90 24.31 6.13
N LEU A 24 -38.31 23.25 5.62
CA LEU A 24 -38.93 22.42 4.58
C LEU A 24 -39.51 21.17 5.25
N ALA A 25 -40.81 21.15 5.33
CA ALA A 25 -41.57 19.97 5.69
C ALA A 25 -41.70 19.05 4.45
N CYS A 26 -41.20 17.82 4.54
CA CYS A 26 -41.56 16.76 3.62
C CYS A 26 -42.56 15.83 4.34
N SER A 27 -43.78 15.88 3.87
CA SER A 27 -44.88 14.99 4.21
C SER A 27 -44.72 13.62 3.55
N SER A 28 -44.87 12.58 4.34
CA SER A 28 -45.05 11.21 3.90
C SER A 28 -46.51 10.95 3.49
N PRO A 29 -46.76 10.14 2.51
CA PRO A 29 -48.08 9.49 2.39
C PRO A 29 -48.07 8.13 3.09
N LYS A 30 -49.03 7.95 4.00
CA LYS A 30 -49.59 6.68 4.48
C LYS A 30 -50.67 6.24 3.48
N ASP A 31 -50.80 4.95 3.37
CA ASP A 31 -52.02 4.12 3.31
C ASP A 31 -51.66 2.85 2.54
N GLY A 32 -51.98 1.67 2.89
CA GLY A 32 -52.97 1.15 3.78
C GLY A 32 -53.35 -0.21 3.28
N ASN A 33 -53.61 -1.10 4.24
CA ASN A 33 -54.36 -2.34 4.10
C ASN A 33 -53.66 -3.66 3.77
N ASN A 34 -53.46 -4.39 4.85
CA ASN A 34 -53.68 -5.84 4.99
C ASN A 34 -55.18 -6.11 5.16
N PRO A 35 -55.80 -7.28 4.82
CA PRO A 35 -55.56 -8.49 5.58
C PRO A 35 -55.77 -9.84 4.83
N GLY A 36 -55.30 -10.93 5.45
CA GLY A 36 -56.05 -12.16 5.45
C GLY A 36 -55.28 -13.42 5.03
N SER A 37 -54.82 -14.13 6.05
CA SER A 37 -55.16 -15.54 6.41
C SER A 37 -55.17 -16.59 5.27
N GLY A 38 -54.35 -17.63 5.35
CA GLY A 38 -54.58 -18.80 6.11
C GLY A 38 -54.08 -20.05 5.45
N LEU A 39 -53.47 -20.92 6.24
CA LEU A 39 -53.55 -22.38 6.19
C LEU A 39 -52.64 -23.16 5.22
N ASP A 40 -51.66 -23.82 5.78
CA ASP A 40 -51.21 -25.18 5.53
C ASP A 40 -52.40 -26.18 5.65
N PRO A 41 -52.38 -27.44 5.15
CA PRO A 41 -51.23 -28.37 5.16
C PRO A 41 -51.24 -29.44 4.02
N SER A 42 -50.10 -30.21 3.94
CA SER A 42 -49.93 -31.64 3.71
C SER A 42 -50.52 -32.30 2.45
N GLY A 43 -49.71 -33.16 1.84
CA GLY A 43 -50.13 -34.23 0.95
C GLY A 43 -49.04 -34.71 0.01
N ASN A 44 -48.21 -35.58 0.45
CA ASN A 44 -48.01 -37.00 0.16
C ASN A 44 -48.34 -37.48 -1.26
N GLY A 45 -47.36 -38.17 -1.87
CA GLY A 45 -47.70 -39.29 -2.73
C GLY A 45 -47.07 -39.37 -4.11
N GLY A 46 -46.17 -40.32 -4.27
CA GLY A 46 -46.23 -41.33 -5.31
C GLY A 46 -45.40 -41.17 -6.58
N GLY A 47 -44.34 -41.90 -6.69
CA GLY A 47 -44.17 -43.09 -7.50
C GLY A 47 -44.02 -42.92 -9.02
N GLY A 48 -42.93 -43.47 -9.58
CA GLY A 48 -42.90 -43.83 -10.99
C GLY A 48 -41.51 -43.80 -11.64
N SER A 49 -40.81 -44.84 -11.48
CA SER A 49 -39.95 -45.65 -12.36
C SER A 49 -39.57 -45.15 -13.76
N GLY A 50 -38.27 -45.30 -14.04
CA GLY A 50 -37.80 -45.94 -15.27
C GLY A 50 -37.09 -45.08 -16.28
N GLY A 51 -35.84 -45.34 -16.49
CA GLY A 51 -35.15 -44.90 -17.69
C GLY A 51 -33.64 -44.94 -17.53
N ALA A 52 -33.03 -46.08 -17.88
CA ALA A 52 -31.60 -46.26 -17.99
C ALA A 52 -31.07 -45.46 -19.18
N GLY A 53 -30.02 -44.68 -18.95
CA GLY A 53 -29.27 -43.98 -19.97
C GLY A 53 -27.81 -43.89 -19.58
N VAL A 54 -27.01 -44.51 -20.40
CA VAL A 54 -25.56 -44.81 -20.28
C VAL A 54 -24.69 -43.63 -19.88
N ALA A 55 -23.74 -43.97 -19.05
CA ALA A 55 -22.65 -43.14 -18.55
C ALA A 55 -21.74 -42.67 -19.71
N GLN A 56 -21.44 -41.37 -19.68
CA GLN A 56 -20.21 -40.86 -20.28
C GLN A 56 -19.49 -40.04 -19.27
N ALA A 57 -18.31 -40.53 -18.91
CA ALA A 57 -17.39 -39.93 -17.94
C ALA A 57 -16.85 -38.63 -18.51
N GLY A 58 -17.32 -37.52 -17.98
CA GLY A 58 -16.68 -36.23 -18.15
C GLY A 58 -15.78 -35.97 -16.94
N THR A 59 -14.51 -36.03 -17.14
CA THR A 59 -13.50 -35.63 -16.14
C THR A 59 -13.61 -34.13 -15.87
N GLY A 60 -14.34 -33.78 -14.83
CA GLY A 60 -14.36 -32.43 -14.32
C GLY A 60 -13.13 -32.20 -13.46
N ASN A 61 -12.20 -31.41 -13.96
CA ASN A 61 -11.15 -30.84 -13.13
C ASN A 61 -11.79 -29.81 -12.17
N ALA A 62 -11.84 -30.16 -10.93
CA ALA A 62 -12.11 -29.20 -9.87
C ALA A 62 -10.87 -28.32 -9.68
N PRO A 63 -11.02 -27.00 -9.53
CA PRO A 63 -9.88 -26.16 -9.20
C PRO A 63 -9.42 -26.45 -7.77
N VAL A 64 -8.18 -26.88 -7.64
CA VAL A 64 -7.50 -26.98 -6.33
C VAL A 64 -7.17 -25.56 -5.87
N SER A 65 -7.89 -25.09 -4.88
CA SER A 65 -7.54 -23.89 -4.13
C SER A 65 -6.32 -24.22 -3.26
N SER A 66 -5.14 -23.86 -3.71
CA SER A 66 -3.96 -23.85 -2.87
C SER A 66 -3.82 -22.47 -2.24
N ALA A 67 -4.16 -22.37 -0.95
CA ALA A 67 -3.77 -21.26 -0.11
C ALA A 67 -2.26 -21.30 0.11
N GLY A 68 -1.52 -20.53 -0.65
CA GLY A 68 -0.09 -20.30 -0.47
C GLY A 68 0.14 -18.83 -0.25
N SER A 69 0.51 -18.44 0.98
CA SER A 69 0.96 -17.09 1.32
C SER A 69 2.30 -16.82 0.65
N GLY A 70 2.28 -16.22 -0.52
CA GLY A 70 3.45 -15.73 -1.20
C GLY A 70 3.03 -14.53 -2.05
N SER A 71 3.55 -13.36 -1.71
CA SER A 71 3.36 -12.13 -2.49
C SER A 71 4.12 -12.24 -3.82
N GLY A 72 3.55 -12.96 -4.77
CA GLY A 72 4.06 -13.08 -6.12
C GLY A 72 3.12 -12.42 -7.11
N LEU A 73 3.65 -11.93 -8.21
CA LEU A 73 2.86 -11.47 -9.35
C LEU A 73 1.99 -12.63 -9.86
N ASN A 74 0.67 -12.53 -9.66
CA ASN A 74 -0.27 -13.44 -10.31
C ASN A 74 -0.45 -13.00 -11.74
N VAL A 75 0.11 -13.77 -12.66
CA VAL A 75 0.04 -13.50 -14.09
C VAL A 75 -0.93 -14.47 -14.71
N GLY A 76 -1.97 -13.94 -15.35
CA GLY A 76 -2.96 -14.75 -16.05
C GLY A 76 -2.32 -15.59 -17.17
N GLU A 77 -2.52 -16.89 -17.14
CA GLU A 77 -2.11 -17.80 -18.18
C GLU A 77 -2.81 -17.51 -19.50
N ASN A 78 -2.06 -17.20 -20.52
CA ASN A 78 -2.52 -17.30 -21.89
C ASN A 78 -1.60 -18.28 -22.62
N SER A 79 -1.87 -19.58 -22.46
CA SER A 79 -1.16 -20.62 -23.19
C SER A 79 -1.77 -20.79 -24.57
N THR A 80 -1.25 -20.05 -25.55
CA THR A 80 -1.39 -20.44 -26.96
C THR A 80 -0.09 -21.14 -27.36
N PRO A 81 -0.11 -22.39 -27.83
CA PRO A 81 1.09 -23.00 -28.42
C PRO A 81 1.38 -22.31 -29.74
N ASP A 82 2.47 -21.54 -29.76
CA ASP A 82 3.02 -21.01 -31.02
C ASP A 82 3.72 -22.15 -31.74
N ALA A 83 3.20 -22.56 -32.91
CA ALA A 83 3.73 -23.64 -33.73
C ALA A 83 4.84 -23.11 -34.64
N GLY A 84 5.99 -22.80 -34.07
CA GLY A 84 7.15 -22.34 -34.83
C GLY A 84 8.47 -22.57 -34.09
N ASP A 85 9.18 -23.60 -34.52
CA ASP A 85 10.61 -23.83 -34.29
C ASP A 85 11.06 -24.12 -32.85
N VAL A 86 10.62 -25.27 -32.29
CA VAL A 86 11.24 -25.73 -31.02
C VAL A 86 11.30 -27.24 -30.96
N MET A 87 12.43 -27.76 -31.35
CA MET A 87 12.65 -29.21 -31.32
C MET A 87 12.91 -29.80 -29.95
N ASN A 88 12.94 -29.00 -28.84
CA ASN A 88 13.30 -29.48 -27.49
C ASN A 88 12.57 -28.77 -26.34
N GLU A 89 11.41 -28.16 -26.59
CA GLU A 89 10.55 -27.59 -25.54
C GLU A 89 9.50 -28.59 -25.09
N CYS A 90 9.44 -28.89 -23.79
CA CYS A 90 8.34 -29.64 -23.19
C CYS A 90 7.17 -28.76 -22.83
N ALA A 91 7.40 -27.51 -22.48
CA ALA A 91 6.37 -26.50 -22.21
C ALA A 91 6.97 -25.10 -22.31
N ARG A 92 6.20 -24.18 -22.90
CA ARG A 92 6.47 -22.75 -22.82
C ARG A 92 5.38 -22.10 -21.98
N GLN A 93 5.78 -21.40 -20.93
CA GLN A 93 4.89 -20.61 -20.11
C GLN A 93 5.19 -19.13 -20.34
N THR A 94 4.28 -18.46 -21.03
CA THR A 94 4.40 -17.03 -21.28
C THR A 94 3.57 -16.27 -20.26
N PHE A 95 4.24 -15.47 -19.48
CA PHE A 95 3.60 -14.55 -18.55
C PHE A 95 3.50 -13.20 -19.23
N GLN A 96 2.28 -12.84 -19.64
CA GLN A 96 2.01 -11.45 -19.94
C GLN A 96 2.08 -10.70 -18.61
N LEU A 97 2.97 -9.71 -18.53
CA LEU A 97 3.11 -8.91 -17.34
C LEU A 97 1.83 -8.07 -17.12
N SER A 98 0.75 -8.73 -16.70
CA SER A 98 -0.36 -8.00 -16.10
C SER A 98 0.12 -7.59 -14.72
N ARG A 99 0.52 -6.33 -14.61
CA ARG A 99 1.00 -5.78 -13.36
C ARG A 99 -0.12 -5.83 -12.34
N GLN A 100 0.15 -6.49 -11.24
CA GLN A 100 -0.54 -6.20 -10.00
C GLN A 100 0.29 -5.12 -9.31
N PRO A 101 -0.08 -3.84 -9.46
CA PRO A 101 0.69 -2.77 -8.85
C PRO A 101 0.65 -2.96 -7.34
N ALA A 102 1.78 -2.75 -6.69
CA ALA A 102 1.78 -2.68 -5.23
C ALA A 102 0.83 -1.58 -4.77
N GLU A 103 0.09 -1.85 -3.73
CA GLU A 103 -0.83 -0.89 -3.11
C GLU A 103 -0.13 -0.19 -1.96
N ILE A 104 0.06 1.12 -2.10
CA ILE A 104 0.69 1.93 -1.06
C ILE A 104 -0.30 2.96 -0.53
N LEU A 105 -0.63 2.87 0.74
CA LEU A 105 -1.31 3.94 1.44
C LEU A 105 -0.25 4.89 2.03
N LEU A 106 -0.15 6.09 1.45
CA LEU A 106 0.63 7.16 2.04
C LEU A 106 -0.09 7.66 3.30
N LEU A 107 0.54 7.44 4.45
CA LEU A 107 0.11 7.92 5.75
C LEU A 107 0.96 9.14 6.11
N LEU A 108 0.41 10.33 5.89
CA LEU A 108 1.13 11.59 5.93
C LEU A 108 0.84 12.37 7.20
N ASP A 109 1.88 12.59 7.98
CA ASP A 109 1.82 13.46 9.15
C ASP A 109 1.66 14.93 8.71
N ARG A 110 0.61 15.58 9.20
CA ARG A 110 0.35 17.00 9.04
C ARG A 110 0.23 17.74 10.37
N SER A 111 0.83 17.19 11.43
CA SER A 111 0.87 17.83 12.73
C SER A 111 1.55 19.20 12.70
N GLY A 112 1.33 20.00 13.74
CA GLY A 112 1.82 21.39 13.79
C GLY A 112 3.33 21.53 13.63
N SER A 113 4.12 20.53 14.03
CA SER A 113 5.58 20.50 13.87
C SER A 113 6.02 20.48 12.40
N MET A 114 5.16 20.03 11.47
CA MET A 114 5.43 20.10 10.04
C MET A 114 5.49 21.53 9.49
N LYS A 115 4.98 22.54 10.21
CA LYS A 115 5.17 23.98 9.90
C LYS A 115 6.59 24.47 10.19
N GLU A 116 7.32 23.75 11.04
CA GLU A 116 8.64 24.15 11.45
C GLU A 116 9.67 23.95 10.34
N LYS A 117 10.74 24.73 10.39
CA LYS A 117 11.90 24.54 9.51
C LYS A 117 12.76 23.37 10.00
N PRO A 118 13.42 22.65 9.09
CA PRO A 118 14.45 21.69 9.48
C PRO A 118 15.50 22.34 10.37
N SER A 119 15.90 21.66 11.45
CA SER A 119 16.94 22.15 12.35
C SER A 119 18.26 22.26 11.60
N GLY A 120 18.96 23.39 11.74
CA GLY A 120 20.24 23.64 11.07
C GLY A 120 20.12 24.04 9.59
N SER A 121 18.91 24.15 9.05
CA SER A 121 18.70 24.62 7.69
C SER A 121 18.79 26.15 7.61
N SER A 122 19.57 26.65 6.66
CA SER A 122 19.59 28.08 6.28
C SER A 122 18.43 28.45 5.35
N GLY A 123 17.66 27.47 4.90
CA GLY A 123 16.51 27.65 4.00
C GLY A 123 15.31 28.27 4.69
N SER A 124 14.38 28.76 3.87
CA SER A 124 13.11 29.33 4.34
C SER A 124 11.99 28.31 4.48
N ASP A 125 12.16 27.12 3.90
CA ASP A 125 11.12 26.12 3.75
C ASP A 125 10.81 25.35 5.03
N SER A 126 9.54 25.16 5.30
CA SER A 126 9.06 24.27 6.35
C SER A 126 9.23 22.81 5.91
N LYS A 127 9.19 21.88 6.86
CA LYS A 127 9.17 20.44 6.57
C LYS A 127 8.03 20.07 5.61
N TRP A 128 6.86 20.72 5.75
CA TRP A 128 5.74 20.55 4.85
C TRP A 128 6.07 20.96 3.41
N ASN A 129 6.74 22.11 3.25
CA ASN A 129 7.14 22.59 1.94
C ASN A 129 8.23 21.71 1.25
N LEU A 130 8.92 20.86 2.01
CA LEU A 130 9.81 19.84 1.47
C LEU A 130 9.04 18.57 1.08
N VAL A 131 8.08 18.14 1.90
CA VAL A 131 7.33 16.89 1.71
C VAL A 131 6.38 16.97 0.52
N VAL A 132 5.58 18.03 0.40
CA VAL A 132 4.56 18.15 -0.64
C VAL A 132 5.12 17.98 -2.05
N PRO A 133 6.15 18.74 -2.48
CA PRO A 133 6.69 18.58 -3.83
C PRO A 133 7.39 17.22 -4.03
N ALA A 134 8.04 16.65 -3.01
CA ALA A 134 8.69 15.36 -3.12
C ALA A 134 7.66 14.21 -3.28
N VAL A 135 6.59 14.23 -2.50
CA VAL A 135 5.49 13.27 -2.64
C VAL A 135 4.86 13.37 -4.02
N ASN A 136 4.55 14.59 -4.49
CA ASN A 136 3.96 14.81 -5.81
C ASN A 136 4.85 14.29 -6.94
N GLU A 137 6.15 14.52 -6.86
CA GLU A 137 7.12 14.05 -7.85
C GLU A 137 7.13 12.51 -7.91
N VAL A 138 7.26 11.84 -6.77
CA VAL A 138 7.38 10.38 -6.73
C VAL A 138 6.06 9.68 -7.05
N VAL A 139 4.95 10.15 -6.51
CA VAL A 139 3.62 9.59 -6.80
C VAL A 139 3.31 9.70 -8.29
N THR A 140 3.66 10.81 -8.94
CA THR A 140 3.49 10.99 -10.38
C THR A 140 4.42 10.08 -11.18
N ALA A 141 5.69 9.98 -10.80
CA ALA A 141 6.68 9.17 -11.51
C ALA A 141 6.38 7.66 -11.43
N THR A 142 5.72 7.22 -10.36
CA THR A 142 5.42 5.79 -10.11
C THR A 142 3.96 5.41 -10.36
N ASN A 143 3.16 6.32 -10.90
CA ASN A 143 1.71 6.15 -11.11
C ASN A 143 1.35 4.88 -11.91
N ALA A 144 2.17 4.50 -12.88
CA ALA A 144 1.93 3.31 -13.70
C ALA A 144 2.27 1.98 -13.00
N SER A 145 3.03 2.00 -11.91
CA SER A 145 3.55 0.81 -11.23
C SER A 145 3.04 0.62 -9.80
N ILE A 146 2.42 1.65 -9.24
CA ILE A 146 1.92 1.64 -7.86
C ILE A 146 0.50 2.21 -7.83
N SER A 147 -0.38 1.50 -7.16
CA SER A 147 -1.71 2.00 -6.81
C SER A 147 -1.61 2.82 -5.52
N TRP A 148 -1.74 4.13 -5.64
CA TRP A 148 -1.60 5.05 -4.54
C TRP A 148 -2.93 5.37 -3.84
N GLY A 149 -2.89 5.46 -2.50
CA GLY A 149 -3.90 6.09 -1.68
C GLY A 149 -3.28 7.08 -0.70
N LEU A 150 -4.09 7.92 -0.08
CA LEU A 150 -3.63 8.92 0.89
C LEU A 150 -4.56 9.01 2.09
N LYS A 151 -3.96 8.97 3.27
CA LYS A 151 -4.54 9.40 4.53
C LYS A 151 -3.56 10.34 5.23
N ALA A 152 -4.02 11.54 5.59
CA ALA A 152 -3.24 12.46 6.41
C ALA A 152 -3.74 12.46 7.87
N PHE A 153 -2.85 12.71 8.81
CA PHE A 153 -3.16 12.80 10.23
C PHE A 153 -2.32 13.90 10.92
N PRO A 154 -2.83 14.51 12.01
CA PRO A 154 -4.19 14.40 12.55
C PRO A 154 -5.24 14.96 11.58
N GLU A 155 -6.50 14.55 11.77
CA GLU A 155 -7.64 15.06 11.04
C GLU A 155 -8.38 16.08 11.91
N GLY A 156 -8.54 17.28 11.39
CA GLY A 156 -9.25 18.35 12.09
C GLY A 156 -8.39 19.25 12.96
N GLU A 157 -8.92 20.42 13.20
CA GLU A 157 -8.38 21.44 14.09
C GLU A 157 -8.82 21.11 15.52
N GLY A 158 -7.92 21.05 16.46
CA GLY A 158 -8.36 20.93 17.81
C GLY A 158 -7.41 20.28 18.80
N GLU A 159 -7.99 19.83 19.88
CA GLU A 159 -7.30 19.36 21.06
C GLU A 159 -6.41 18.15 20.78
N GLU A 160 -5.28 18.11 21.47
CA GLU A 160 -4.32 17.04 21.40
C GLU A 160 -4.96 15.68 21.72
N CYS A 161 -4.71 14.70 20.86
CA CYS A 161 -4.93 13.30 21.20
C CYS A 161 -6.36 12.86 21.52
N ILE A 162 -7.36 13.51 20.95
CA ILE A 162 -8.74 13.02 21.04
C ILE A 162 -9.04 11.96 19.98
N ALA A 163 -9.99 11.08 20.25
CA ALA A 163 -10.39 10.01 19.32
C ALA A 163 -10.82 10.56 17.93
N ALA A 164 -11.37 11.77 17.89
CA ALA A 164 -11.77 12.43 16.65
C ALA A 164 -10.58 12.96 15.81
N SER A 165 -9.36 12.97 16.33
CA SER A 165 -8.17 13.41 15.59
C SER A 165 -7.70 12.40 14.53
N VAL A 166 -8.28 11.20 14.53
CA VAL A 166 -8.10 10.20 13.47
C VAL A 166 -9.43 9.47 13.24
N THR A 167 -9.97 9.60 12.04
CA THR A 167 -11.19 8.89 11.65
C THR A 167 -10.83 7.60 10.88
N SER A 168 -11.81 6.74 10.64
CA SER A 168 -11.64 5.56 9.79
C SER A 168 -11.62 5.91 8.30
N ALA A 169 -11.95 7.15 7.93
CA ALA A 169 -12.00 7.58 6.52
C ALA A 169 -10.62 7.63 5.88
N VAL A 170 -10.54 7.21 4.62
CA VAL A 170 -9.38 7.38 3.75
C VAL A 170 -9.80 8.30 2.61
N PRO A 171 -9.45 9.59 2.66
CA PRO A 171 -9.93 10.61 1.73
C PRO A 171 -9.57 10.31 0.26
N VAL A 172 -8.40 9.70 0.02
CA VAL A 172 -8.05 9.19 -1.30
C VAL A 172 -7.84 7.68 -1.18
N MET A 173 -8.83 6.92 -1.58
CA MET A 173 -8.75 5.45 -1.59
C MET A 173 -7.70 4.98 -2.59
N ILE A 174 -7.10 3.82 -2.34
CA ILE A 174 -6.13 3.21 -3.24
C ILE A 174 -6.82 2.88 -4.58
N ALA A 175 -6.19 3.30 -5.66
CA ALA A 175 -6.61 2.96 -7.01
C ALA A 175 -5.43 3.02 -7.99
N ALA A 176 -5.53 2.32 -9.12
CA ALA A 176 -4.60 2.48 -10.23
C ALA A 176 -4.74 3.88 -10.83
N ASP A 177 -3.64 4.40 -11.39
CA ASP A 177 -3.58 5.72 -12.04
C ASP A 177 -4.08 6.89 -11.17
N ASN A 178 -3.86 6.80 -9.87
CA ASN A 178 -4.44 7.68 -8.86
C ASN A 178 -3.57 8.89 -8.46
N ALA A 179 -2.44 9.09 -9.12
CA ALA A 179 -1.50 10.17 -8.78
C ALA A 179 -2.15 11.55 -8.76
N ALA A 180 -3.05 11.84 -9.68
CA ALA A 180 -3.73 13.13 -9.75
C ALA A 180 -4.59 13.40 -8.51
N ALA A 181 -5.31 12.40 -8.01
CA ALA A 181 -6.14 12.53 -6.81
C ALA A 181 -5.28 12.71 -5.55
N VAL A 182 -4.21 11.92 -5.42
CA VAL A 182 -3.26 12.05 -4.29
C VAL A 182 -2.61 13.43 -4.28
N THR A 183 -2.08 13.88 -5.43
CA THR A 183 -1.41 15.19 -5.58
C THR A 183 -2.37 16.34 -5.26
N ALA A 184 -3.58 16.30 -5.79
CA ALA A 184 -4.60 17.33 -5.52
C ALA A 184 -4.92 17.40 -4.03
N GLN A 185 -5.09 16.25 -3.37
CA GLN A 185 -5.38 16.20 -1.94
C GLN A 185 -4.21 16.69 -1.10
N VAL A 186 -2.97 16.26 -1.39
CA VAL A 186 -1.78 16.72 -0.67
C VAL A 186 -1.61 18.24 -0.76
N MET A 187 -1.85 18.81 -1.96
CA MET A 187 -1.76 20.25 -2.18
C MET A 187 -2.87 21.05 -1.49
N ALA A 188 -4.02 20.43 -1.24
CA ALA A 188 -5.14 21.07 -0.53
C ALA A 188 -4.97 21.04 1.00
N LEU A 189 -4.07 20.21 1.52
CA LEU A 189 -3.82 20.06 2.95
C LEU A 189 -2.83 21.11 3.46
N THR A 190 -3.00 21.48 4.72
CA THR A 190 -2.05 22.28 5.49
C THR A 190 -1.72 21.57 6.79
N PRO A 191 -0.52 21.75 7.35
CA PRO A 191 -0.23 21.23 8.68
C PRO A 191 -1.16 21.89 9.72
N GLU A 192 -1.72 21.08 10.58
CA GLU A 192 -2.70 21.52 11.59
C GLU A 192 -2.60 20.66 12.85
N GLY A 193 -3.21 21.18 13.92
CA GLY A 193 -3.39 20.46 15.14
C GLY A 193 -2.17 20.37 16.03
N ASN A 194 -2.44 20.00 17.25
CA ASN A 194 -1.45 19.67 18.26
C ASN A 194 -1.51 18.16 18.49
N GLY A 195 -0.36 17.53 18.48
CA GLY A 195 -0.26 16.09 18.68
C GLY A 195 -0.12 15.27 17.40
N THR A 196 0.52 14.12 17.57
CA THR A 196 0.91 13.18 16.51
C THR A 196 0.34 11.80 16.82
N PRO A 197 -0.92 11.51 16.46
CA PRO A 197 -1.63 10.27 16.79
C PRO A 197 -1.23 9.10 15.85
N THR A 198 0.06 8.83 15.72
CA THR A 198 0.61 7.86 14.77
C THR A 198 0.01 6.47 14.94
N GLY A 199 -0.12 5.95 16.18
CA GLY A 199 -0.69 4.61 16.41
C GLY A 199 -2.11 4.50 15.89
N ALA A 200 -2.98 5.46 16.21
CA ALA A 200 -4.36 5.48 15.74
C ALA A 200 -4.45 5.63 14.20
N ALA A 201 -3.53 6.41 13.61
CA ALA A 201 -3.46 6.56 12.16
C ALA A 201 -3.06 5.25 11.47
N VAL A 202 -2.11 4.50 12.04
CA VAL A 202 -1.71 3.18 11.55
C VAL A 202 -2.88 2.19 11.68
N ASP A 203 -3.58 2.16 12.83
CA ASP A 203 -4.75 1.29 13.03
C ASP A 203 -5.84 1.57 11.98
N ALA A 204 -6.14 2.83 11.73
CA ALA A 204 -7.11 3.22 10.71
C ALA A 204 -6.67 2.80 9.29
N ALA A 205 -5.38 2.96 8.98
CA ALA A 205 -4.78 2.52 7.73
C ALA A 205 -4.88 0.99 7.56
N VAL A 206 -4.54 0.23 8.61
CA VAL A 206 -4.63 -1.24 8.61
C VAL A 206 -6.06 -1.73 8.41
N ASN A 207 -7.03 -1.11 9.11
CA ASN A 207 -8.44 -1.46 8.95
C ASN A 207 -8.92 -1.24 7.51
N TYR A 208 -8.51 -0.15 6.89
CA TYR A 208 -8.80 0.12 5.48
C TYR A 208 -8.14 -0.91 4.56
N LEU A 209 -6.84 -1.14 4.69
CA LEU A 209 -6.09 -2.06 3.83
C LEU A 209 -6.60 -3.51 3.94
N LYS A 210 -7.04 -3.95 5.13
CA LYS A 210 -7.69 -5.24 5.32
C LYS A 210 -9.07 -5.34 4.66
N SER A 211 -9.72 -4.23 4.39
CA SER A 211 -11.02 -4.23 3.71
C SER A 211 -10.91 -4.42 2.19
N LEU A 212 -9.71 -4.25 1.63
CA LEU A 212 -9.44 -4.52 0.22
C LEU A 212 -9.33 -6.03 -0.01
N THR A 213 -10.07 -6.52 -0.98
CA THR A 213 -10.20 -7.98 -1.24
C THR A 213 -9.31 -8.49 -2.36
N ASP A 214 -8.64 -7.59 -3.07
CA ASP A 214 -7.70 -7.96 -4.11
C ASP A 214 -6.42 -8.59 -3.52
N PRO A 215 -5.69 -9.40 -4.30
CA PRO A 215 -4.50 -10.10 -3.85
C PRO A 215 -3.21 -9.26 -3.87
N ASN A 216 -3.30 -7.98 -4.22
CA ASN A 216 -2.14 -7.11 -4.36
C ASN A 216 -1.36 -6.97 -3.04
N PRO A 217 -0.03 -6.87 -3.08
CA PRO A 217 0.75 -6.61 -1.87
C PRO A 217 0.48 -5.20 -1.35
N LYS A 218 0.21 -5.11 -0.03
CA LYS A 218 -0.24 -3.89 0.64
C LYS A 218 0.83 -3.34 1.56
N PHE A 219 1.05 -2.03 1.47
CA PHE A 219 2.06 -1.32 2.25
C PHE A 219 1.52 -0.03 2.84
N ILE A 220 2.07 0.35 3.98
CA ILE A 220 1.95 1.69 4.55
C ILE A 220 3.28 2.43 4.33
N LEU A 221 3.22 3.61 3.75
CA LEU A 221 4.33 4.55 3.71
C LEU A 221 4.05 5.66 4.73
N LEU A 222 4.65 5.54 5.91
CA LEU A 222 4.51 6.52 7.00
C LEU A 222 5.55 7.62 6.83
N ALA A 223 5.12 8.82 6.51
CA ALA A 223 5.95 10.02 6.46
C ALA A 223 5.62 10.94 7.64
N THR A 224 6.56 11.14 8.56
CA THR A 224 6.39 11.93 9.79
C THR A 224 7.69 12.65 10.16
N ASP A 225 7.59 13.77 10.85
CA ASP A 225 8.76 14.54 11.31
C ASP A 225 9.09 14.29 12.78
N GLY A 226 8.28 13.51 13.49
CA GLY A 226 8.33 13.51 14.92
C GLY A 226 8.02 12.22 15.65
N GLU A 227 8.10 12.36 16.95
CA GLU A 227 7.76 11.34 17.91
C GLU A 227 6.23 11.27 18.05
N PRO A 228 5.65 10.05 18.07
CA PRO A 228 4.24 9.88 18.45
C PRO A 228 3.96 10.53 19.81
N SER A 229 2.93 11.35 19.89
CA SER A 229 2.58 12.07 21.12
C SER A 229 1.23 11.64 21.71
N CYS A 230 0.42 10.87 20.95
CA CYS A 230 -0.90 10.43 21.37
C CYS A 230 -0.93 8.93 21.64
N GLY A 231 -1.24 8.54 22.87
CA GLY A 231 -1.45 7.14 23.25
C GLY A 231 -2.83 6.61 22.87
N SER A 232 -3.08 5.31 23.12
CA SER A 232 -4.38 4.67 22.90
C SER A 232 -5.47 5.12 23.87
N THR A 233 -5.08 5.59 25.01
CA THR A 233 -5.94 6.17 26.07
C THR A 233 -5.23 7.39 26.62
N SER A 234 -5.91 8.25 27.34
CA SER A 234 -5.48 9.56 27.87
C SER A 234 -4.17 9.55 28.71
N GLY A 235 -3.12 8.88 28.25
CA GLY A 235 -1.84 8.69 28.92
C GLY A 235 -0.69 9.23 28.09
N GLY A 236 0.28 9.85 28.73
CA GLY A 236 1.38 10.63 28.17
C GLY A 236 2.28 9.93 27.14
N SER A 237 3.29 10.63 26.68
CA SER A 237 4.18 10.30 25.52
C SER A 237 4.82 8.92 25.51
N THR A 238 5.14 8.32 26.68
CA THR A 238 5.72 6.96 26.74
C THR A 238 4.75 5.91 26.21
N ASN A 239 3.46 6.05 26.47
CA ASN A 239 2.44 5.17 25.94
C ASN A 239 2.20 5.39 24.43
N ALA A 240 2.40 6.61 23.94
CA ALA A 240 2.22 6.96 22.54
C ALA A 240 3.21 6.23 21.63
N ARG A 241 4.50 6.21 21.98
CA ARG A 241 5.53 5.47 21.24
C ARG A 241 5.26 3.96 21.24
N THR A 242 5.01 3.39 22.43
CA THR A 242 4.71 1.96 22.55
C THR A 242 3.49 1.59 21.70
N TYR A 243 2.45 2.42 21.73
CA TYR A 243 1.26 2.22 20.92
C TYR A 243 1.55 2.27 19.42
N ALA A 244 2.29 3.28 18.95
CA ALA A 244 2.63 3.40 17.53
C ALA A 244 3.47 2.22 17.05
N VAL A 245 4.48 1.79 17.82
CA VAL A 245 5.31 0.62 17.49
C VAL A 245 4.47 -0.65 17.46
N GLN A 246 3.55 -0.83 18.42
CA GLN A 246 2.66 -1.99 18.45
C GLN A 246 1.71 -2.01 17.26
N ALA A 247 1.08 -0.87 16.91
CA ALA A 247 0.21 -0.76 15.74
C ALA A 247 0.92 -1.14 14.44
N VAL A 248 2.19 -0.71 14.29
CA VAL A 248 3.03 -1.09 13.14
C VAL A 248 3.39 -2.58 13.16
N ALA A 249 3.68 -3.16 14.33
CA ALA A 249 3.94 -4.59 14.47
C ALA A 249 2.69 -5.44 14.13
N ASP A 250 1.52 -4.97 14.55
CA ASP A 250 0.24 -5.63 14.26
C ASP A 250 -0.10 -5.54 12.76
N ALA A 251 0.22 -4.42 12.10
CA ALA A 251 0.16 -4.27 10.65
C ALA A 251 1.03 -5.32 9.95
N ALA A 252 2.31 -5.43 10.35
CA ALA A 252 3.25 -6.38 9.78
C ALA A 252 2.79 -7.84 9.99
N SER A 253 2.24 -8.16 11.18
CA SER A 253 1.66 -9.47 11.50
C SER A 253 0.44 -9.81 10.63
N ALA A 254 -0.25 -8.79 10.13
CA ALA A 254 -1.35 -8.92 9.18
C ALA A 254 -0.89 -8.95 7.70
N GLY A 255 0.42 -9.02 7.43
CA GLY A 255 0.99 -9.00 6.09
C GLY A 255 1.14 -7.60 5.47
N ILE A 256 0.83 -6.54 6.21
CA ILE A 256 0.93 -5.15 5.75
C ILE A 256 2.22 -4.55 6.31
N LYS A 257 3.24 -4.44 5.47
CA LYS A 257 4.52 -3.88 5.87
C LYS A 257 4.48 -2.37 5.91
N THR A 258 5.26 -1.77 6.82
CA THR A 258 5.33 -0.31 6.98
C THR A 258 6.74 0.19 6.73
N VAL A 259 6.87 1.08 5.76
CA VAL A 259 8.09 1.86 5.53
C VAL A 259 7.99 3.18 6.27
N VAL A 260 9.03 3.56 6.97
CA VAL A 260 9.05 4.79 7.77
C VAL A 260 10.03 5.80 7.18
N VAL A 261 9.53 6.99 6.89
CA VAL A 261 10.31 8.14 6.42
C VAL A 261 10.27 9.23 7.49
N GLY A 262 11.43 9.60 8.00
CA GLY A 262 11.62 10.69 8.95
C GLY A 262 11.94 11.99 8.23
N VAL A 263 11.03 12.95 8.28
CA VAL A 263 11.16 14.24 7.60
C VAL A 263 11.91 15.22 8.49
N ALA A 264 13.18 15.48 8.15
CA ALA A 264 14.03 16.41 8.89
C ALA A 264 14.07 16.18 10.41
N THR A 265 14.03 14.91 10.81
CA THR A 265 14.01 14.49 12.21
C THR A 265 15.40 14.60 12.83
N THR A 266 15.54 15.34 13.92
CA THR A 266 16.82 15.57 14.60
C THR A 266 16.80 15.26 16.09
N LYS A 267 15.61 15.16 16.70
CA LYS A 267 15.46 14.84 18.13
C LYS A 267 15.76 13.35 18.38
N SER A 268 16.57 13.03 19.38
CA SER A 268 16.96 11.65 19.69
C SER A 268 15.79 10.75 20.07
N SER A 269 14.77 11.25 20.77
CA SER A 269 13.57 10.50 21.10
C SER A 269 12.75 10.14 19.85
N ALA A 270 12.62 11.08 18.92
CA ALA A 270 11.97 10.84 17.65
C ALA A 270 12.73 9.82 16.79
N THR A 271 14.06 10.00 16.67
CA THR A 271 14.93 9.04 15.96
C THR A 271 14.77 7.62 16.50
N GLN A 272 14.71 7.45 17.82
CA GLN A 272 14.53 6.15 18.44
C GLN A 272 13.13 5.57 18.15
N ALA A 273 12.08 6.39 18.21
CA ALA A 273 10.71 5.96 17.88
C ALA A 273 10.58 5.52 16.42
N LEU A 274 11.18 6.27 15.48
CA LEU A 274 11.16 5.96 14.06
C LEU A 274 11.97 4.68 13.75
N ASN A 275 13.11 4.47 14.40
CA ASN A 275 13.88 3.23 14.29
C ASN A 275 13.06 2.01 14.74
N ASP A 276 12.40 2.10 15.90
CA ASP A 276 11.58 1.01 16.43
C ASP A 276 10.42 0.69 15.49
N MET A 277 9.75 1.73 14.96
CA MET A 277 8.66 1.54 14.00
C MET A 277 9.16 0.95 12.67
N ALA A 278 10.32 1.36 12.16
CA ALA A 278 10.88 0.81 10.93
C ALA A 278 11.22 -0.69 11.07
N ILE A 279 11.77 -1.08 12.23
CA ILE A 279 12.07 -2.49 12.54
C ILE A 279 10.76 -3.27 12.68
N ALA A 280 9.80 -2.76 13.46
CA ALA A 280 8.50 -3.40 13.66
C ALA A 280 7.72 -3.55 12.34
N GLY A 281 7.85 -2.59 11.43
CA GLY A 281 7.23 -2.58 10.11
C GLY A 281 7.83 -3.54 9.10
N GLN A 282 8.92 -4.26 9.46
CA GLN A 282 9.62 -5.22 8.60
C GLN A 282 10.18 -4.63 7.29
N MET A 283 10.37 -3.32 7.25
CA MET A 283 10.97 -2.60 6.11
C MET A 283 12.04 -1.60 6.60
N PRO A 284 13.01 -2.04 7.43
CA PRO A 284 14.09 -1.15 7.84
C PRO A 284 14.97 -0.82 6.64
N GLN A 285 15.49 0.42 6.60
CA GLN A 285 16.48 0.81 5.61
C GLN A 285 17.69 -0.13 5.67
N ALA A 286 18.06 -0.68 4.52
CA ALA A 286 19.24 -1.54 4.41
C ALA A 286 20.51 -0.70 4.54
N GLY A 287 21.51 -1.22 5.27
CA GLY A 287 22.80 -0.58 5.40
C GLY A 287 23.78 -1.45 6.15
N ALA A 288 25.06 -1.37 5.78
CA ALA A 288 26.14 -2.12 6.43
C ALA A 288 26.50 -1.54 7.81
N ASP A 289 26.15 -0.28 8.08
CA ASP A 289 26.42 0.37 9.35
C ASP A 289 25.30 0.09 10.38
N PRO A 290 25.60 -0.67 11.46
CA PRO A 290 24.61 -0.95 12.50
C PRO A 290 24.10 0.29 13.23
N SER A 291 24.88 1.38 13.22
CA SER A 291 24.55 2.65 13.87
C SER A 291 23.68 3.58 13.00
N ALA A 292 23.58 3.29 11.71
CA ALA A 292 22.74 4.07 10.80
C ALA A 292 21.25 3.96 11.18
N PRO A 293 20.48 5.04 10.95
CA PRO A 293 19.04 4.99 11.13
C PRO A 293 18.41 3.81 10.37
N LYS A 294 17.41 3.16 10.97
CA LYS A 294 16.64 2.07 10.34
C LYS A 294 15.45 2.60 9.55
N TYR A 295 15.08 3.84 9.75
CA TYR A 295 14.11 4.56 8.94
C TYR A 295 14.82 5.40 7.87
N TYR A 296 14.12 5.78 6.82
CA TYR A 296 14.66 6.66 5.78
C TYR A 296 14.65 8.10 6.28
N LEU A 297 15.82 8.64 6.57
CA LEU A 297 15.98 10.04 6.96
C LEU A 297 16.06 10.91 5.71
N ALA A 298 15.22 11.94 5.64
CA ALA A 298 15.25 12.94 4.58
C ALA A 298 15.13 14.36 5.16
N SER A 299 16.17 15.14 5.00
CA SER A 299 16.24 16.53 5.48
C SER A 299 16.06 17.55 4.37
N THR A 300 16.14 17.10 3.12
CA THR A 300 15.94 17.91 1.90
C THR A 300 14.91 17.25 0.99
N LYS A 301 14.38 18.03 0.04
CA LYS A 301 13.47 17.49 -0.99
C LYS A 301 14.13 16.35 -1.77
N ASP A 302 15.39 16.54 -2.21
CA ASP A 302 16.09 15.57 -3.05
C ASP A 302 16.37 14.25 -2.29
N GLU A 303 16.71 14.34 -1.00
CA GLU A 303 16.83 13.15 -0.14
C GLU A 303 15.50 12.42 0.01
N LEU A 304 14.41 13.16 0.16
CA LEU A 304 13.08 12.58 0.26
C LEU A 304 12.65 11.91 -1.05
N VAL A 305 12.86 12.56 -2.19
CA VAL A 305 12.60 11.96 -3.52
C VAL A 305 13.41 10.67 -3.69
N ARG A 306 14.71 10.71 -3.34
CA ARG A 306 15.57 9.52 -3.43
C ARG A 306 15.07 8.38 -2.53
N ALA A 307 14.74 8.68 -1.27
CA ALA A 307 14.21 7.69 -0.33
C ALA A 307 12.90 7.07 -0.84
N LEU A 308 11.97 7.89 -1.28
CA LEU A 308 10.68 7.42 -1.81
C LEU A 308 10.86 6.60 -3.09
N THR A 309 11.80 6.99 -3.97
CA THR A 309 12.11 6.22 -5.19
C THR A 309 12.72 4.85 -4.86
N GLU A 310 13.63 4.80 -3.89
CA GLU A 310 14.20 3.54 -3.41
C GLU A 310 13.12 2.62 -2.83
N ILE A 311 12.25 3.16 -1.98
CA ILE A 311 11.12 2.44 -1.37
C ILE A 311 10.21 1.85 -2.45
N THR A 312 9.80 2.66 -3.42
CA THR A 312 8.91 2.20 -4.49
C THR A 312 9.57 1.12 -5.36
N GLY A 313 10.89 1.18 -5.52
CA GLY A 313 11.68 0.11 -6.15
C GLY A 313 11.71 -1.20 -5.37
N GLN A 314 11.64 -1.15 -4.04
CA GLN A 314 11.67 -2.36 -3.19
C GLN A 314 10.33 -3.10 -3.13
N VAL A 315 9.20 -2.41 -3.28
CA VAL A 315 7.86 -2.99 -3.18
C VAL A 315 7.46 -3.79 -4.42
N SER A 316 8.10 -3.58 -5.55
CA SER A 316 7.83 -4.32 -6.77
C SER A 316 8.61 -5.64 -6.77
N ASN A 317 7.93 -6.77 -6.82
CA ASN A 317 8.56 -8.08 -6.85
C ASN A 317 8.72 -8.58 -8.30
N CYS A 318 9.85 -9.25 -8.57
CA CYS A 318 10.08 -9.97 -9.80
C CYS A 318 10.04 -11.49 -9.55
N VAL A 319 9.06 -11.94 -8.77
CA VAL A 319 8.82 -13.34 -8.44
C VAL A 319 7.67 -13.88 -9.28
N PHE A 320 7.89 -15.02 -9.89
CA PHE A 320 6.93 -15.69 -10.77
C PHE A 320 6.62 -17.08 -10.23
N ASN A 321 5.34 -17.40 -10.14
CA ASN A 321 4.88 -18.75 -9.84
C ASN A 321 4.76 -19.53 -11.14
N LEU A 322 5.49 -20.63 -11.28
CA LEU A 322 5.32 -21.51 -12.42
C LEU A 322 4.01 -22.29 -12.30
N SER A 323 3.24 -22.35 -13.38
CA SER A 323 1.98 -23.11 -13.42
C SER A 323 2.17 -24.61 -13.31
N SER A 324 3.37 -25.10 -13.68
CA SER A 324 3.81 -26.47 -13.46
C SER A 324 5.30 -26.50 -13.10
N LYS A 325 5.70 -27.50 -12.32
CA LYS A 325 7.12 -27.74 -12.03
C LYS A 325 7.86 -28.12 -13.32
N PRO A 326 9.09 -27.59 -13.51
CA PRO A 326 9.91 -28.02 -14.62
C PRO A 326 10.16 -29.53 -14.59
N PRO A 327 9.99 -30.24 -15.73
CA PRO A 327 10.35 -31.66 -15.81
C PRO A 327 11.82 -31.92 -15.48
N ASP A 328 12.68 -30.99 -15.83
CA ASP A 328 14.09 -30.93 -15.46
C ASP A 328 14.43 -29.52 -14.99
N PRO A 329 14.59 -29.31 -13.66
CA PRO A 329 14.90 -28.00 -13.10
C PRO A 329 16.24 -27.41 -13.56
N SER A 330 17.17 -28.22 -14.07
CA SER A 330 18.44 -27.74 -14.61
C SER A 330 18.33 -27.29 -16.08
N ASN A 331 17.21 -27.59 -16.75
CA ASN A 331 16.96 -27.30 -18.13
C ASN A 331 15.76 -26.35 -18.32
N ILE A 332 15.95 -25.14 -17.89
CA ILE A 332 14.97 -24.04 -18.03
C ILE A 332 15.66 -22.78 -18.56
N ALA A 333 14.99 -22.07 -19.43
CA ALA A 333 15.40 -20.73 -19.84
C ALA A 333 14.37 -19.71 -19.38
N VAL A 334 14.86 -18.60 -18.82
CA VAL A 334 14.06 -17.42 -18.47
C VAL A 334 14.38 -16.32 -19.47
N GLU A 335 13.36 -15.83 -20.15
CA GLU A 335 13.48 -14.79 -21.16
C GLU A 335 12.68 -13.56 -20.76
N VAL A 336 13.31 -12.40 -20.81
CA VAL A 336 12.67 -11.10 -20.63
C VAL A 336 12.69 -10.39 -21.97
N ASP A 337 11.51 -10.14 -22.55
CA ASP A 337 11.36 -9.61 -23.92
C ASP A 337 12.19 -10.37 -24.96
N GLY A 338 12.18 -11.70 -24.89
CA GLY A 338 12.89 -12.59 -25.81
C GLY A 338 14.41 -12.64 -25.60
N LYS A 339 14.96 -11.99 -24.57
CA LYS A 339 16.38 -12.08 -24.21
C LYS A 339 16.54 -13.02 -23.03
N ARG A 340 17.43 -13.99 -23.13
CA ARG A 340 17.72 -14.93 -22.04
C ARG A 340 18.44 -14.26 -20.89
N ALA A 341 17.83 -14.34 -19.70
CA ALA A 341 18.48 -14.01 -18.44
C ALA A 341 19.32 -15.21 -17.98
N PRO A 342 20.56 -15.01 -17.53
CA PRO A 342 21.39 -16.09 -16.99
C PRO A 342 20.84 -16.56 -15.64
N GLN A 343 21.00 -17.86 -15.33
CA GLN A 343 20.82 -18.30 -13.95
C GLN A 343 21.95 -17.76 -13.07
N ASP A 344 21.62 -17.13 -11.97
CA ASP A 344 22.58 -16.51 -11.06
C ASP A 344 22.26 -16.83 -9.59
N THR A 345 22.89 -17.86 -9.07
CA THR A 345 22.78 -18.28 -7.66
C THR A 345 23.37 -17.27 -6.67
N THR A 346 24.07 -16.23 -7.16
CA THR A 346 24.54 -15.11 -6.32
C THR A 346 23.49 -14.01 -6.16
N HIS A 347 22.37 -14.11 -6.88
CA HIS A 347 21.22 -13.21 -6.85
C HIS A 347 21.56 -11.74 -7.17
N LYS A 348 22.55 -11.51 -8.03
CA LYS A 348 22.97 -10.17 -8.45
C LYS A 348 22.32 -9.72 -9.74
N SER A 349 22.35 -10.57 -10.79
CA SER A 349 21.80 -10.24 -12.11
C SER A 349 21.48 -11.50 -12.90
N GLY A 350 20.21 -11.75 -13.13
CA GLY A 350 19.71 -12.96 -13.78
C GLY A 350 18.47 -13.49 -13.10
N TRP A 351 18.39 -14.79 -12.93
CA TRP A 351 17.28 -15.44 -12.25
C TRP A 351 17.75 -16.64 -11.40
N ASP A 352 16.96 -17.03 -10.41
CA ASP A 352 17.14 -18.27 -9.67
C ASP A 352 15.81 -18.78 -9.13
N TYR A 353 15.78 -20.03 -8.69
CA TYR A 353 14.61 -20.59 -8.01
C TYR A 353 14.50 -20.10 -6.57
N ILE A 354 13.26 -19.95 -6.10
CA ILE A 354 12.96 -19.76 -4.70
C ILE A 354 12.59 -21.13 -4.11
N GLY A 355 13.38 -21.57 -3.14
CA GLY A 355 13.16 -22.85 -2.47
C GLY A 355 13.55 -24.08 -3.32
N SER A 356 13.39 -25.25 -2.72
CA SER A 356 13.81 -26.52 -3.31
C SER A 356 12.71 -27.25 -4.09
N ASP A 357 11.53 -26.66 -4.18
CA ASP A 357 10.39 -27.28 -4.87
C ASP A 357 10.26 -26.86 -6.32
N TYR A 358 11.08 -25.88 -6.76
CA TYR A 358 11.16 -25.38 -8.14
C TYR A 358 9.82 -24.84 -8.70
N SER A 359 8.94 -24.38 -7.80
CA SER A 359 7.65 -23.83 -8.20
C SER A 359 7.66 -22.32 -8.40
N GLN A 360 8.72 -21.65 -7.95
CA GLN A 360 8.87 -20.20 -8.04
C GLN A 360 10.25 -19.82 -8.58
N VAL A 361 10.25 -18.77 -9.39
CA VAL A 361 11.47 -18.16 -9.95
C VAL A 361 11.51 -16.70 -9.59
N GLU A 362 12.67 -16.20 -9.14
CA GLU A 362 12.91 -14.77 -8.93
C GLU A 362 13.92 -14.27 -9.96
N VAL A 363 13.66 -13.08 -10.51
CA VAL A 363 14.53 -12.39 -11.46
C VAL A 363 15.21 -11.21 -10.78
N PHE A 364 16.52 -11.04 -10.99
CA PHE A 364 17.37 -10.09 -10.25
C PHE A 364 18.04 -9.05 -11.15
N GLY A 365 18.58 -8.00 -10.52
CA GLY A 365 19.42 -6.98 -11.16
C GLY A 365 18.70 -6.19 -12.23
N ASP A 366 19.39 -5.88 -13.33
CA ASP A 366 18.85 -5.10 -14.44
C ASP A 366 17.65 -5.77 -15.14
N TRP A 367 17.57 -7.09 -15.09
CA TRP A 367 16.44 -7.85 -15.60
C TRP A 367 15.16 -7.55 -14.81
N CYS A 368 15.25 -7.60 -13.49
CA CYS A 368 14.16 -7.18 -12.63
C CYS A 368 13.91 -5.67 -12.75
N GLY A 369 14.97 -4.87 -12.90
CA GLY A 369 14.87 -3.44 -13.15
C GLY A 369 14.00 -3.09 -14.36
N SER A 370 14.18 -3.79 -15.48
CA SER A 370 13.38 -3.57 -16.70
C SER A 370 11.91 -3.98 -16.51
N ILE A 371 11.66 -5.04 -15.74
CA ILE A 371 10.32 -5.47 -15.37
C ILE A 371 9.64 -4.40 -14.47
N LYS A 372 10.35 -3.90 -13.46
CA LYS A 372 9.87 -2.86 -12.54
C LYS A 372 9.60 -1.53 -13.22
N ALA A 373 10.52 -1.10 -14.11
CA ALA A 373 10.41 0.15 -14.86
C ALA A 373 9.36 0.12 -15.97
N ALA A 374 8.70 -1.02 -16.16
CA ALA A 374 7.73 -1.22 -17.22
C ALA A 374 8.30 -1.11 -18.66
N THR A 375 9.58 -1.28 -18.80
CA THR A 375 10.22 -1.35 -20.11
C THR A 375 10.19 -2.75 -20.69
N ALA A 376 9.98 -3.78 -19.86
CA ALA A 376 9.73 -5.15 -20.29
C ALA A 376 8.21 -5.40 -20.46
N ASN A 377 7.84 -6.13 -21.51
CA ASN A 377 6.46 -6.45 -21.85
C ASN A 377 6.11 -7.92 -21.58
N SER A 378 7.08 -8.80 -21.52
CA SER A 378 6.87 -10.23 -21.32
C SER A 378 8.00 -10.89 -20.56
N VAL A 379 7.66 -11.92 -19.79
CA VAL A 379 8.61 -12.88 -19.24
C VAL A 379 8.16 -14.27 -19.66
N ASN A 380 9.06 -15.02 -20.30
CA ASN A 380 8.81 -16.38 -20.74
C ASN A 380 9.66 -17.35 -19.94
N PHE A 381 9.06 -18.46 -19.55
CA PHE A 381 9.73 -19.60 -18.96
C PHE A 381 9.63 -20.76 -19.93
N VAL A 382 10.77 -21.15 -20.51
CA VAL A 382 10.87 -22.27 -21.44
C VAL A 382 11.35 -23.47 -20.64
N LEU A 383 10.54 -24.51 -20.55
CA LEU A 383 10.84 -25.71 -19.82
C LEU A 383 11.31 -26.79 -20.79
N GLY A 384 12.57 -27.21 -20.66
CA GLY A 384 13.16 -28.25 -21.51
C GLY A 384 12.70 -29.64 -21.14
N CYS A 385 12.77 -30.55 -22.12
CA CYS A 385 12.50 -31.95 -21.92
C CYS A 385 13.66 -32.64 -21.18
N PRO A 386 13.41 -33.65 -20.36
CA PRO A 386 14.48 -34.45 -19.75
C PRO A 386 15.37 -35.08 -20.79
N GLY A 387 16.68 -34.81 -20.68
CA GLY A 387 17.68 -35.38 -21.57
C GLY A 387 17.96 -34.58 -22.86
N GLU A 388 17.29 -33.45 -23.07
CA GLU A 388 17.50 -32.56 -24.20
C GLU A 388 17.75 -31.13 -23.70
N VAL A 389 18.82 -30.49 -24.17
CA VAL A 389 19.20 -29.14 -23.72
C VAL A 389 18.48 -28.09 -24.56
N ILE A 390 17.83 -27.11 -23.90
CA ILE A 390 17.28 -25.95 -24.61
C ILE A 390 18.42 -25.12 -25.20
N GLN A 391 18.40 -24.94 -26.54
CA GLN A 391 19.38 -24.16 -27.28
C GLN A 391 19.05 -22.67 -27.28
#